data_542e395b8f26be64b22bdb09f3cb27db
#
_entry.id   542e395b8f26be64b22bdb09f3cb27db
#
_cell.length_a   1.000
_cell.length_b   1.000
_cell.length_c   1.000
_cell.angle_alpha   90.00
_cell.angle_beta   90.00
_cell.angle_gamma   90.00
#
_symmetry.space_group_name_H-M   'P 1'
#
loop_
_entity.id
_entity.type
_entity.pdbx_description
1 polymer ?
#
loop_
_entity_poly.entity_id
_entity_poly.type
_entity_poly.pdbx_seq_one_letter_code
_entity_poly.pdbx_strand_id
1 'polypeptide(L)'
;QMCIRDRPTTINNVESIAVVPTILRRGPDWFKSIGAENNTGTKIFCISGNVNKPCTIEEEMGIPLKELVEKHCDGVEGGWDNLKAIVPGGSSTPMLPKNICESVLMNFDDLKANGSGLGTAGVIVVNKNNDIAEVIERFAHFYKHESCGQCTPCREGTGWMHRMMQRLVRGCLLYTSPSPRDRSI
;
A
#
# COMPACT_ATOMS: atom_id res chain seq x y z
N GLN A 1 -4.21 22.26 -5.30
CA GLN A 1 -4.89 22.82 -4.11
C GLN A 1 -5.18 24.33 -4.22
N MET A 2 -4.34 25.11 -4.87
CA MET A 2 -4.58 26.54 -5.04
C MET A 2 -5.83 26.84 -5.85
N CYS A 3 -6.09 26.11 -6.93
CA CYS A 3 -7.29 26.28 -7.77
C CYS A 3 -8.62 25.99 -7.04
N ILE A 4 -8.59 25.16 -5.99
CA ILE A 4 -9.76 24.85 -5.16
C ILE A 4 -10.17 26.04 -4.28
N ARG A 5 -9.22 26.90 -3.92
CA ARG A 5 -9.50 28.10 -3.09
C ARG A 5 -10.11 29.25 -3.87
N ASP A 6 -9.86 29.32 -5.18
CA ASP A 6 -10.25 30.44 -6.01
C ASP A 6 -11.67 30.28 -6.56
N ARG A 7 -12.17 29.04 -6.63
CA ARG A 7 -13.55 28.73 -7.10
C ARG A 7 -14.10 27.53 -6.34
N PRO A 8 -15.41 27.49 -6.05
CA PRO A 8 -16.05 26.30 -5.52
C PRO A 8 -15.81 25.12 -6.44
N THR A 9 -15.07 24.10 -5.97
CA THR A 9 -14.68 22.95 -6.78
C THR A 9 -14.94 21.67 -6.01
N THR A 10 -15.70 20.77 -6.59
CA THR A 10 -15.90 19.41 -6.05
C THR A 10 -14.85 18.50 -6.64
N ILE A 11 -14.14 17.79 -5.75
CA ILE A 11 -13.15 16.79 -6.15
C ILE A 11 -13.60 15.43 -5.66
N ASN A 12 -13.62 14.46 -6.57
CA ASN A 12 -13.96 13.07 -6.28
C ASN A 12 -12.87 12.13 -6.79
N ASN A 13 -12.76 10.99 -6.13
CA ASN A 13 -11.89 9.91 -6.60
C ASN A 13 -12.43 9.37 -7.94
N VAL A 14 -11.52 9.16 -8.91
CA VAL A 14 -11.89 8.72 -10.26
C VAL A 14 -12.56 7.35 -10.25
N GLU A 15 -12.05 6.39 -9.46
CA GLU A 15 -12.62 5.06 -9.33
C GLU A 15 -14.05 5.12 -8.79
N SER A 16 -14.31 5.96 -7.77
CA SER A 16 -15.64 6.16 -7.20
C SER A 16 -16.61 6.76 -8.22
N ILE A 17 -16.17 7.75 -9.01
CA ILE A 17 -17.02 8.39 -10.02
C ILE A 17 -17.27 7.46 -11.22
N ALA A 18 -16.30 6.66 -11.61
CA ALA A 18 -16.42 5.78 -12.77
C ALA A 18 -17.54 4.72 -12.61
N VAL A 19 -17.81 4.28 -11.40
CA VAL A 19 -18.86 3.28 -11.12
C VAL A 19 -20.26 3.89 -11.01
N VAL A 20 -20.38 5.19 -10.73
CA VAL A 20 -21.67 5.88 -10.53
C VAL A 20 -22.67 5.66 -11.67
N PRO A 21 -22.32 5.83 -12.97
CA PRO A 21 -23.29 5.61 -14.05
C PRO A 21 -23.82 4.18 -14.09
N THR A 22 -23.01 3.20 -13.70
CA THR A 22 -23.41 1.80 -13.66
C THR A 22 -24.36 1.53 -12.49
N ILE A 23 -24.10 2.12 -11.32
CA ILE A 23 -24.99 2.04 -10.16
C ILE A 23 -26.34 2.68 -10.48
N LEU A 24 -26.36 3.84 -11.13
CA LEU A 24 -27.60 4.52 -11.53
C LEU A 24 -28.44 3.70 -12.52
N ARG A 25 -27.79 2.91 -13.40
CA ARG A 25 -28.50 2.05 -14.36
C ARG A 25 -28.99 0.73 -13.75
N ARG A 26 -28.19 0.12 -12.87
CA ARG A 26 -28.47 -1.23 -12.32
C ARG A 26 -29.12 -1.21 -10.95
N GLY A 27 -29.11 -0.06 -10.29
CA GLY A 27 -29.62 0.13 -8.95
C GLY A 27 -28.59 -0.14 -7.85
N PRO A 28 -28.84 0.39 -6.63
CA PRO A 28 -27.93 0.25 -5.48
C PRO A 28 -27.83 -1.18 -4.98
N ASP A 29 -28.90 -1.95 -5.06
CA ASP A 29 -28.93 -3.34 -4.58
C ASP A 29 -27.99 -4.24 -5.39
N TRP A 30 -27.86 -3.99 -6.68
CA TRP A 30 -26.85 -4.66 -7.51
C TRP A 30 -25.45 -4.42 -7.00
N PHE A 31 -25.08 -3.18 -6.70
CA PHE A 31 -23.74 -2.87 -6.21
C PHE A 31 -23.50 -3.41 -4.79
N LYS A 32 -24.54 -3.39 -3.95
CA LYS A 32 -24.50 -3.94 -2.61
C LYS A 32 -24.37 -5.47 -2.59
N SER A 33 -24.81 -6.17 -3.63
CA SER A 33 -24.68 -7.63 -3.72
C SER A 33 -23.28 -8.11 -4.09
N ILE A 34 -22.34 -7.21 -4.42
CA ILE A 34 -20.96 -7.52 -4.77
C ILE A 34 -20.09 -7.26 -3.53
N GLY A 35 -19.16 -8.17 -3.23
CA GLY A 35 -18.22 -8.04 -2.12
C GLY A 35 -18.75 -8.51 -0.77
N ALA A 36 -18.05 -8.17 0.30
CA ALA A 36 -18.37 -8.58 1.66
C ALA A 36 -19.36 -7.62 2.34
N GLU A 37 -20.02 -8.10 3.40
CA GLU A 37 -20.87 -7.26 4.26
C GLU A 37 -20.07 -6.05 4.80
N ASN A 38 -20.67 -4.85 4.75
CA ASN A 38 -20.06 -3.56 5.07
C ASN A 38 -18.87 -3.12 4.18
N ASN A 39 -18.43 -3.97 3.26
CA ASN A 39 -17.35 -3.68 2.30
C ASN A 39 -17.80 -4.10 0.91
N THR A 40 -18.85 -3.45 0.40
CA THR A 40 -19.49 -3.83 -0.85
C THR A 40 -18.86 -3.15 -2.06
N GLY A 41 -19.09 -3.75 -3.22
CA GLY A 41 -18.62 -3.26 -4.50
C GLY A 41 -17.32 -3.89 -4.97
N THR A 42 -16.77 -3.31 -6.03
CA THR A 42 -15.50 -3.73 -6.63
C THR A 42 -14.38 -2.76 -6.30
N LYS A 43 -13.14 -3.23 -6.41
CA LYS A 43 -11.93 -2.43 -6.23
C LYS A 43 -10.90 -2.78 -7.29
N ILE A 44 -10.18 -1.77 -7.78
CA ILE A 44 -9.01 -1.98 -8.64
C ILE A 44 -7.80 -2.26 -7.77
N PHE A 45 -7.18 -3.42 -7.98
CA PHE A 45 -5.95 -3.83 -7.32
C PHE A 45 -4.78 -3.74 -8.29
N CYS A 46 -3.73 -3.01 -7.90
CA CYS A 46 -2.47 -2.92 -8.64
C CYS A 46 -1.43 -3.78 -7.92
N ILE A 47 -1.11 -4.94 -8.46
CA ILE A 47 -0.25 -5.93 -7.81
C ILE A 47 1.13 -5.94 -8.47
N SER A 48 2.16 -5.78 -7.64
CA SER A 48 3.55 -5.66 -8.07
C SER A 48 4.52 -6.27 -7.06
N GLY A 49 5.81 -6.10 -7.28
CA GLY A 49 6.87 -6.68 -6.46
C GLY A 49 7.27 -8.08 -6.95
N ASN A 50 7.55 -8.99 -6.03
CA ASN A 50 8.04 -10.32 -6.36
C ASN A 50 6.91 -11.31 -6.70
N VAL A 51 6.17 -11.01 -7.74
CA VAL A 51 5.15 -11.88 -8.34
C VAL A 51 5.57 -12.31 -9.74
N ASN A 52 5.12 -13.49 -10.19
CA ASN A 52 5.48 -13.99 -11.51
C ASN A 52 4.94 -13.10 -12.64
N LYS A 53 3.77 -12.48 -12.45
CA LYS A 53 3.11 -11.63 -13.45
C LYS A 53 2.45 -10.42 -12.79
N PRO A 54 3.14 -9.28 -12.68
CA PRO A 54 2.53 -8.05 -12.19
C PRO A 54 1.31 -7.66 -13.04
N CYS A 55 0.22 -7.25 -12.39
CA CYS A 55 -1.02 -6.91 -13.07
C CYS A 55 -1.85 -5.86 -12.34
N THR A 56 -2.77 -5.26 -13.08
CA THR A 56 -3.84 -4.42 -12.53
C THR A 56 -5.17 -5.06 -12.90
N ILE A 57 -5.98 -5.33 -11.89
CA ILE A 57 -7.26 -6.05 -12.05
C ILE A 57 -8.36 -5.40 -11.23
N GLU A 58 -9.60 -5.64 -11.63
CA GLU A 58 -10.77 -5.33 -10.83
C GLU A 58 -11.33 -6.62 -10.24
N GLU A 59 -11.51 -6.64 -8.94
CA GLU A 59 -12.12 -7.74 -8.19
C GLU A 59 -13.08 -7.23 -7.13
N GLU A 60 -13.90 -8.12 -6.58
CA GLU A 60 -14.80 -7.79 -5.50
C GLU A 60 -14.06 -7.51 -4.18
N MET A 61 -14.63 -6.62 -3.38
CA MET A 61 -14.13 -6.33 -2.05
C MET A 61 -14.26 -7.55 -1.15
N GLY A 62 -13.17 -7.88 -0.44
CA GLY A 62 -13.13 -9.04 0.46
C GLY A 62 -12.56 -10.31 -0.17
N ILE A 63 -12.01 -10.23 -1.39
CA ILE A 63 -11.23 -11.35 -1.93
C ILE A 63 -10.07 -11.70 -0.97
N PRO A 64 -9.78 -12.99 -0.70
CA PRO A 64 -8.61 -13.38 0.08
C PRO A 64 -7.30 -12.90 -0.57
N LEU A 65 -6.40 -12.29 0.21
CA LEU A 65 -5.14 -11.76 -0.31
C LEU A 65 -4.30 -12.83 -1.03
N LYS A 66 -4.28 -14.03 -0.49
CA LYS A 66 -3.59 -15.16 -1.13
C LYS A 66 -4.19 -15.50 -2.49
N GLU A 67 -5.51 -15.63 -2.57
CA GLU A 67 -6.22 -15.90 -3.83
C GLU A 67 -5.96 -14.79 -4.86
N LEU A 68 -6.00 -13.53 -4.43
CA LEU A 68 -5.71 -12.38 -5.29
C LEU A 68 -4.34 -12.51 -5.98
N VAL A 69 -3.31 -12.90 -5.23
CA VAL A 69 -1.94 -13.06 -5.77
C VAL A 69 -1.81 -14.34 -6.61
N GLU A 70 -2.34 -15.46 -6.14
CA GLU A 70 -2.22 -16.73 -6.84
C GLU A 70 -3.00 -16.78 -8.16
N LYS A 71 -4.24 -16.29 -8.15
CA LYS A 71 -5.16 -16.32 -9.30
C LYS A 71 -4.75 -15.37 -10.43
N HIS A 72 -4.32 -14.15 -10.07
CA HIS A 72 -4.12 -13.08 -11.05
C HIS A 72 -2.66 -12.83 -11.42
N CYS A 73 -1.75 -13.16 -10.52
CA CYS A 73 -0.32 -12.89 -10.70
C CYS A 73 0.52 -14.16 -10.93
N ASP A 74 -0.12 -15.29 -11.17
CA ASP A 74 0.54 -16.60 -11.26
C ASP A 74 1.42 -16.91 -10.01
N GLY A 75 1.03 -16.33 -8.86
CA GLY A 75 1.68 -16.54 -7.58
C GLY A 75 2.93 -15.68 -7.32
N VAL A 76 3.57 -15.97 -6.19
CA VAL A 76 4.82 -15.35 -5.76
C VAL A 76 6.01 -16.00 -6.48
N GLU A 77 7.03 -15.23 -6.84
CA GLU A 77 8.29 -15.76 -7.37
C GLU A 77 8.91 -16.79 -6.41
N GLY A 78 9.04 -18.02 -6.89
CA GLY A 78 9.50 -19.15 -6.08
C GLY A 78 8.42 -19.79 -5.20
N GLY A 79 7.14 -19.49 -5.46
CA GLY A 79 5.98 -20.06 -4.78
C GLY A 79 5.62 -19.33 -3.49
N TRP A 80 4.43 -19.65 -2.95
CA TRP A 80 3.90 -19.00 -1.72
C TRP A 80 4.80 -19.20 -0.50
N ASP A 81 5.55 -20.30 -0.45
CA ASP A 81 6.50 -20.56 0.64
C ASP A 81 7.66 -19.58 0.66
N ASN A 82 7.99 -19.00 -0.47
CA ASN A 82 9.01 -17.96 -0.59
C ASN A 82 8.51 -16.56 -0.20
N LEU A 83 7.23 -16.39 0.13
CA LEU A 83 6.70 -15.12 0.61
C LEU A 83 7.33 -14.73 1.95
N LYS A 84 7.75 -13.47 2.06
CA LYS A 84 8.20 -12.83 3.31
C LYS A 84 7.12 -11.94 3.90
N ALA A 85 6.64 -10.98 3.12
CA ALA A 85 5.63 -10.02 3.54
C ALA A 85 4.89 -9.43 2.34
N ILE A 86 3.71 -8.84 2.59
CA ILE A 86 2.95 -8.07 1.59
C ILE A 86 2.58 -6.71 2.18
N VAL A 87 2.72 -5.67 1.38
CA VAL A 87 2.12 -4.35 1.63
C VAL A 87 0.78 -4.33 0.89
N PRO A 88 -0.37 -4.30 1.59
CA PRO A 88 -1.66 -4.52 0.92
C PRO A 88 -2.25 -3.26 0.25
N GLY A 89 -1.87 -2.09 0.72
CA GLY A 89 -2.56 -0.84 0.34
C GLY A 89 -1.66 0.30 -0.13
N GLY A 90 -0.47 -0.02 -0.63
CA GLY A 90 0.53 0.96 -1.01
C GLY A 90 1.54 1.26 0.09
N SER A 91 2.63 1.94 -0.26
CA SER A 91 3.78 2.18 0.63
C SER A 91 3.47 2.89 1.96
N SER A 92 2.28 3.48 2.09
CA SER A 92 1.82 4.15 3.32
C SER A 92 1.13 3.20 4.31
N THR A 93 0.88 1.95 3.93
CA THR A 93 0.26 0.96 4.81
C THR A 93 1.29 0.01 5.40
N PRO A 94 1.11 -0.44 6.66
CA PRO A 94 2.01 -1.41 7.27
C PRO A 94 2.08 -2.72 6.51
N MET A 95 3.27 -3.32 6.46
CA MET A 95 3.49 -4.64 5.89
C MET A 95 2.85 -5.72 6.74
N LEU A 96 2.25 -6.70 6.08
CA LEU A 96 1.72 -7.91 6.71
C LEU A 96 2.70 -9.07 6.52
N PRO A 97 3.06 -9.78 7.58
CA PRO A 97 3.90 -10.97 7.48
C PRO A 97 3.11 -12.14 6.87
N LYS A 98 3.82 -13.14 6.34
CA LYS A 98 3.26 -14.29 5.61
C LYS A 98 2.08 -14.95 6.34
N ASN A 99 2.19 -15.20 7.64
CA ASN A 99 1.16 -15.87 8.42
C ASN A 99 -0.20 -15.13 8.42
N ILE A 100 -0.19 -13.80 8.38
CA ILE A 100 -1.41 -12.99 8.26
C ILE A 100 -1.90 -13.00 6.81
N CYS A 101 -1.01 -12.93 5.84
CA CYS A 101 -1.36 -12.93 4.41
C CYS A 101 -2.10 -14.20 3.95
N GLU A 102 -2.00 -15.29 4.71
CA GLU A 102 -2.66 -16.56 4.35
C GLU A 102 -4.18 -16.52 4.49
N SER A 103 -4.71 -15.68 5.39
CA SER A 103 -6.13 -15.68 5.74
C SER A 103 -6.80 -14.31 5.63
N VAL A 104 -6.04 -13.23 5.52
CA VAL A 104 -6.57 -11.87 5.51
C VAL A 104 -7.39 -11.60 4.23
N LEU A 105 -8.53 -10.93 4.40
CA LEU A 105 -9.38 -10.48 3.31
C LEU A 105 -9.01 -9.06 2.87
N MET A 106 -9.08 -8.80 1.58
CA MET A 106 -8.80 -7.49 1.00
C MET A 106 -10.02 -6.57 1.12
N ASN A 107 -10.32 -6.18 2.37
CA ASN A 107 -11.35 -5.21 2.72
C ASN A 107 -10.85 -4.26 3.82
N PHE A 108 -11.63 -3.22 4.11
CA PHE A 108 -11.22 -2.20 5.09
C PHE A 108 -11.18 -2.73 6.52
N ASP A 109 -12.16 -3.55 6.90
CA ASP A 109 -12.34 -4.00 8.27
C ASP A 109 -11.28 -5.03 8.66
N ASP A 110 -11.06 -6.03 7.81
CA ASP A 110 -10.13 -7.12 8.11
C ASP A 110 -8.67 -6.65 8.08
N LEU A 111 -8.30 -5.83 7.09
CA LEU A 111 -6.96 -5.23 7.05
C LEU A 111 -6.69 -4.31 8.26
N LYS A 112 -7.70 -3.55 8.69
CA LYS A 112 -7.60 -2.72 9.90
C LYS A 112 -7.47 -3.56 11.17
N ALA A 113 -8.23 -4.65 11.28
CA ALA A 113 -8.13 -5.58 12.41
C ALA A 113 -6.75 -6.24 12.50
N ASN A 114 -6.09 -6.46 11.36
CA ASN A 114 -4.73 -6.99 11.28
C ASN A 114 -3.62 -5.90 11.32
N GLY A 115 -3.95 -4.68 11.72
CA GLY A 115 -2.99 -3.60 11.92
C GLY A 115 -2.44 -2.96 10.63
N SER A 116 -3.14 -3.12 9.51
CA SER A 116 -2.78 -2.52 8.22
C SER A 116 -3.95 -1.72 7.64
N GLY A 117 -4.04 -1.60 6.34
CA GLY A 117 -5.14 -0.89 5.67
C GLY A 117 -5.17 -1.14 4.16
N LEU A 118 -6.36 -1.00 3.58
CA LEU A 118 -6.56 -1.17 2.14
C LEU A 118 -5.91 -0.04 1.31
N GLY A 119 -5.82 1.17 1.86
CA GLY A 119 -5.19 2.32 1.22
C GLY A 119 -5.64 2.52 -0.22
N THR A 120 -4.68 2.53 -1.14
CA THR A 120 -4.92 2.64 -2.59
C THR A 120 -5.06 1.29 -3.29
N ALA A 121 -5.06 0.18 -2.56
CA ALA A 121 -5.02 -1.18 -3.10
C ALA A 121 -3.81 -1.45 -4.02
N GLY A 122 -2.72 -0.74 -3.78
CA GLY A 122 -1.41 -0.98 -4.40
C GLY A 122 -0.68 -2.08 -3.65
N VAL A 123 -0.88 -3.32 -4.08
CA VAL A 123 -0.31 -4.50 -3.42
C VAL A 123 1.14 -4.69 -3.84
N ILE A 124 2.05 -4.76 -2.86
CA ILE A 124 3.48 -4.96 -3.11
C ILE A 124 3.92 -6.23 -2.40
N VAL A 125 4.30 -7.23 -3.17
CA VAL A 125 4.73 -8.55 -2.68
C VAL A 125 6.25 -8.56 -2.49
N VAL A 126 6.71 -9.01 -1.32
CA VAL A 126 8.12 -9.12 -0.97
C VAL A 126 8.45 -10.57 -0.63
N ASN A 127 9.38 -11.16 -1.35
CA ASN A 127 9.83 -12.53 -1.13
C ASN A 127 11.02 -12.62 -0.16
N LYS A 128 11.43 -13.83 0.20
CA LYS A 128 12.52 -14.08 1.16
C LYS A 128 13.90 -13.66 0.63
N ASN A 129 14.06 -13.51 -0.69
CA ASN A 129 15.32 -13.11 -1.30
C ASN A 129 15.63 -11.63 -1.11
N ASN A 130 14.63 -10.81 -0.76
CA ASN A 130 14.81 -9.39 -0.52
C ASN A 130 15.06 -9.10 0.97
N ASP A 131 15.97 -8.18 1.24
CA ASP A 131 16.14 -7.62 2.58
C ASP A 131 15.04 -6.56 2.84
N ILE A 132 14.39 -6.64 3.99
CA ILE A 132 13.38 -5.66 4.41
C ILE A 132 13.97 -4.26 4.55
N ALA A 133 15.22 -4.14 4.97
CA ALA A 133 15.90 -2.85 5.07
C ALA A 133 16.06 -2.19 3.69
N GLU A 134 16.37 -2.97 2.66
CA GLU A 134 16.44 -2.49 1.27
C GLU A 134 15.05 -2.07 0.74
N VAL A 135 14.01 -2.83 1.07
CA VAL A 135 12.63 -2.49 0.70
C VAL A 135 12.21 -1.16 1.35
N ILE A 136 12.51 -0.96 2.62
CA ILE A 136 12.21 0.29 3.33
C ILE A 136 13.05 1.45 2.78
N GLU A 137 14.32 1.21 2.44
CA GLU A 137 15.18 2.20 1.77
C GLU A 137 14.57 2.64 0.44
N ARG A 138 14.06 1.71 -0.36
CA ARG A 138 13.39 1.99 -1.62
C ARG A 138 12.14 2.86 -1.43
N PHE A 139 11.34 2.58 -0.39
CA PHE A 139 10.20 3.44 -0.04
C PHE A 139 10.66 4.84 0.41
N ALA A 140 11.70 4.93 1.21
CA ALA A 140 12.25 6.23 1.63
C ALA A 140 12.77 7.04 0.44
N HIS A 141 13.40 6.39 -0.55
CA HIS A 141 13.79 7.00 -1.81
C HIS A 141 12.59 7.52 -2.60
N PHE A 142 11.54 6.69 -2.73
CA PHE A 142 10.28 7.08 -3.38
C PHE A 142 9.67 8.32 -2.73
N TYR A 143 9.51 8.34 -1.41
CA TYR A 143 8.95 9.51 -0.70
C TYR A 143 9.81 10.77 -0.84
N LYS A 144 11.12 10.64 -0.88
CA LYS A 144 12.01 11.77 -1.17
C LYS A 144 11.77 12.33 -2.57
N HIS A 145 11.59 11.46 -3.57
CA HIS A 145 11.36 11.86 -4.95
C HIS A 145 9.98 12.51 -5.14
N GLU A 146 8.94 11.94 -4.54
CA GLU A 146 7.56 12.37 -4.69
C GLU A 146 7.16 13.54 -3.76
N SER A 147 8.04 13.96 -2.85
CA SER A 147 7.78 15.10 -1.96
C SER A 147 7.55 16.37 -2.78
N CYS A 148 6.40 17.03 -2.59
CA CYS A 148 6.13 18.32 -3.22
C CYS A 148 7.02 19.47 -2.67
N GLY A 149 7.77 19.23 -1.59
CA GLY A 149 8.69 20.20 -0.98
C GLY A 149 8.05 21.38 -0.26
N GLN A 150 6.72 21.42 -0.08
CA GLN A 150 6.05 22.57 0.50
C GLN A 150 6.32 22.71 2.00
N CYS A 151 6.14 21.64 2.78
CA CYS A 151 6.39 21.71 4.23
C CYS A 151 7.79 21.22 4.58
N THR A 152 8.46 21.94 5.49
CA THR A 152 9.83 21.67 5.89
C THR A 152 10.06 20.25 6.41
N PRO A 153 9.20 19.65 7.27
CA PRO A 153 9.40 18.28 7.75
C PRO A 153 9.44 17.25 6.61
N CYS A 154 8.59 17.41 5.59
CA CYS A 154 8.60 16.52 4.44
C CYS A 154 9.77 16.83 3.51
N ARG A 155 9.99 18.10 3.16
CA ARG A 155 11.07 18.52 2.25
C ARG A 155 12.45 18.06 2.70
N GLU A 156 12.77 18.26 3.97
CA GLU A 156 14.07 17.90 4.54
C GLU A 156 14.09 16.49 5.14
N GLY A 157 13.01 16.12 5.84
CA GLY A 157 12.93 14.86 6.59
C GLY A 157 12.94 13.62 5.70
N THR A 158 12.28 13.65 4.54
CA THR A 158 12.33 12.49 3.60
C THR A 158 13.74 12.26 3.05
N GLY A 159 14.48 13.35 2.79
CA GLY A 159 15.89 13.26 2.38
C GLY A 159 16.79 12.69 3.48
N TRP A 160 16.54 13.06 4.73
CA TRP A 160 17.27 12.50 5.88
C TRP A 160 16.93 11.03 6.09
N MET A 161 15.66 10.67 6.06
CA MET A 161 15.20 9.30 6.21
C MET A 161 15.84 8.38 5.16
N HIS A 162 15.86 8.79 3.89
CA HIS A 162 16.51 8.05 2.82
C HIS A 162 18.01 7.85 3.09
N ARG A 163 18.76 8.91 3.47
CA ARG A 163 20.19 8.79 3.80
C ARG A 163 20.44 7.87 5.01
N MET A 164 19.57 7.91 6.02
CA MET A 164 19.68 7.01 7.17
C MET A 164 19.46 5.55 6.75
N MET A 165 18.44 5.28 5.93
CA MET A 165 18.19 3.93 5.42
C MET A 165 19.31 3.41 4.53
N GLN A 166 19.90 4.27 3.67
CA GLN A 166 21.09 3.90 2.90
C GLN A 166 22.28 3.50 3.78
N ARG A 167 22.50 4.20 4.90
CA ARG A 167 23.55 3.85 5.85
C ARG A 167 23.26 2.52 6.53
N LEU A 168 22.02 2.26 6.90
CA LEU A 168 21.59 1.00 7.50
C LEU A 168 21.84 -0.18 6.56
N VAL A 169 21.41 -0.07 5.30
CA VAL A 169 21.62 -1.10 4.26
C VAL A 169 23.11 -1.40 4.03
N ARG A 170 23.98 -0.38 4.15
CA ARG A 170 25.44 -0.54 4.03
C ARG A 170 26.11 -1.10 5.30
N GLY A 171 25.34 -1.51 6.32
CA GLY A 171 25.86 -2.00 7.59
C GLY A 171 26.49 -0.91 8.48
N CYS A 172 26.31 0.36 8.15
CA CYS A 172 26.75 1.47 8.97
C CYS A 172 25.74 1.72 10.09
N LEU A 173 25.93 1.08 11.23
CA LEU A 173 25.09 1.27 12.40
C LEU A 173 25.13 2.71 12.88
N LEU A 174 23.92 3.26 13.14
CA LEU A 174 23.71 4.66 13.49
C LEU A 174 24.04 4.95 14.97
N TYR A 175 25.23 4.56 15.42
CA TYR A 175 25.70 4.90 16.76
C TYR A 175 25.83 6.42 16.98
N THR A 176 25.70 7.21 15.91
CA THR A 176 26.01 8.66 15.90
C THR A 176 24.84 9.53 15.52
N SER A 177 23.59 9.02 15.50
CA SER A 177 22.40 9.89 15.45
C SER A 177 21.74 9.89 16.83
N PRO A 178 22.20 10.74 17.76
CA PRO A 178 21.52 10.84 19.05
C PRO A 178 20.07 11.29 18.79
N SER A 179 19.13 10.58 19.41
CA SER A 179 17.75 11.00 19.46
C SER A 179 17.69 12.45 19.96
N PRO A 180 16.76 13.29 19.50
CA PRO A 180 16.55 14.60 20.08
C PRO A 180 16.38 14.56 21.62
N ARG A 181 15.95 13.42 22.18
CA ARG A 181 15.86 13.15 23.61
C ARG A 181 17.22 12.98 24.30
N ASP A 182 18.24 12.53 23.57
CA ASP A 182 19.58 12.29 24.12
C ASP A 182 20.41 13.58 24.21
N ARG A 183 19.88 14.71 23.70
CA ARG A 183 20.51 16.04 23.78
C ARG A 183 20.06 16.85 25.01
N SER A 184 19.19 16.29 25.84
CA SER A 184 18.63 16.97 27.02
C SER A 184 19.31 16.55 28.33
N ILE A 185 20.60 16.15 28.27
CA ILE A 185 21.44 15.94 29.46
C ILE A 185 22.58 16.95 29.46
#